data_5f694fb7afbf233f59629e0aefe99cf2
#
_entry.id   5f694fb7afbf233f59629e0aefe99cf2
#
_cell.length_a   1.000
_cell.length_b   1.000
_cell.length_c   1.000
_cell.angle_alpha   90.00
_cell.angle_beta   90.00
_cell.angle_gamma   90.00
#
_symmetry.space_group_name_H-M   'P 1'
#
loop_
_entity.id
_entity.type
_entity.pdbx_description
1 polymer ?
#
loop_
_entity_poly.entity_id
_entity_poly.type
_entity_poly.pdbx_seq_one_letter_code
_entity_poly.pdbx_strand_id
1 'polypeptide(L)'
;IQPIVSSIAGSFQNKNLTSVEIPSDVIIIGASSFLANQLTNIEIPNSVKVIDEGAFSHNQLASVDIPDSVTTIGASAFSGNQLTKISISNSVVKINDYAFLDNQLTNINIPNNVIIIGDSAFSGNQLTRIVIPNNVTTIEMSAFSYNQLTSISIPDNVTTIGKFAFEGNQLVNITIGNGIQYI
;
A
#
# COMPACT_ATOMS: atom_id res chain seq x y z
N ILE A 1 28.72 -20.28 2.36
CA ILE A 1 28.64 -18.83 2.64
C ILE A 1 27.15 -18.56 2.79
N GLN A 2 26.69 -18.34 4.02
CA GLN A 2 25.31 -17.88 4.24
C GLN A 2 25.21 -16.47 3.64
N PRO A 3 24.12 -16.13 2.92
CA PRO A 3 23.90 -14.77 2.50
C PRO A 3 23.82 -13.90 3.76
N ILE A 4 24.60 -12.85 3.81
CA ILE A 4 24.46 -11.79 4.80
C ILE A 4 23.09 -11.17 4.52
N VAL A 5 22.12 -11.40 5.40
CA VAL A 5 20.82 -10.73 5.34
C VAL A 5 21.08 -9.27 5.72
N SER A 6 21.29 -8.43 4.74
CA SER A 6 21.42 -7.00 4.98
C SER A 6 20.03 -6.45 5.30
N SER A 7 19.82 -6.09 6.54
CA SER A 7 18.62 -5.42 7.03
C SER A 7 18.98 -4.01 7.50
N ILE A 8 18.26 -3.01 7.01
CA ILE A 8 18.28 -1.66 7.55
C ILE A 8 17.03 -1.55 8.43
N ALA A 9 17.18 -1.53 9.74
CA ALA A 9 16.06 -1.41 10.67
C ALA A 9 16.23 -0.18 11.57
N GLY A 10 15.22 0.71 11.60
CA GLY A 10 15.09 1.83 12.54
C GLY A 10 16.21 2.89 12.57
N SER A 11 17.23 2.74 11.71
CA SER A 11 18.50 3.44 11.89
C SER A 11 18.47 4.91 11.46
N PHE A 12 17.52 5.30 10.59
CA PHE A 12 17.52 6.63 9.95
C PHE A 12 16.21 7.39 10.15
N GLN A 13 15.39 7.00 11.13
CA GLN A 13 14.16 7.75 11.43
C GLN A 13 14.46 9.16 11.98
N ASN A 14 13.63 10.13 11.62
CA ASN A 14 13.71 11.53 12.11
C ASN A 14 15.09 12.19 11.89
N LYS A 15 15.71 11.98 10.72
CA LYS A 15 17.04 12.54 10.40
C LYS A 15 17.01 13.72 9.43
N ASN A 16 15.81 14.13 8.97
CA ASN A 16 15.64 15.16 7.94
C ASN A 16 16.32 14.81 6.61
N LEU A 17 16.42 13.51 6.28
CA LEU A 17 17.02 13.08 5.02
C LEU A 17 16.15 13.51 3.85
N THR A 18 16.78 14.10 2.83
CA THR A 18 16.12 14.49 1.56
C THR A 18 16.34 13.49 0.44
N SER A 19 17.35 12.65 0.58
CA SER A 19 17.67 11.56 -0.35
C SER A 19 18.37 10.41 0.37
N VAL A 20 18.25 9.22 -0.18
CA VAL A 20 18.94 8.00 0.27
C VAL A 20 19.19 7.10 -0.94
N GLU A 21 20.33 6.45 -0.96
CA GLU A 21 20.64 5.37 -1.88
C GLU A 21 20.64 4.06 -1.11
N ILE A 22 19.80 3.10 -1.53
CA ILE A 22 19.73 1.77 -0.93
C ILE A 22 20.69 0.85 -1.69
N PRO A 23 21.68 0.25 -1.01
CA PRO A 23 22.63 -0.66 -1.64
C PRO A 23 21.94 -1.85 -2.33
N SER A 24 22.50 -2.29 -3.46
CA SER A 24 21.92 -3.34 -4.31
C SER A 24 21.94 -4.75 -3.70
N ASP A 25 22.51 -4.94 -2.52
CA ASP A 25 22.53 -6.18 -1.75
C ASP A 25 21.54 -6.21 -0.57
N VAL A 26 20.80 -5.12 -0.35
CA VAL A 26 19.76 -5.03 0.68
C VAL A 26 18.60 -5.94 0.33
N ILE A 27 18.23 -6.83 1.26
CA ILE A 27 17.11 -7.78 1.11
C ILE A 27 15.88 -7.29 1.86
N ILE A 28 16.05 -6.62 2.99
CA ILE A 28 14.97 -6.13 3.84
C ILE A 28 15.20 -4.65 4.14
N ILE A 29 14.21 -3.82 3.80
CA ILE A 29 14.12 -2.46 4.33
C ILE A 29 13.28 -2.58 5.60
N GLY A 30 13.96 -2.55 6.74
CA GLY A 30 13.36 -2.91 8.04
C GLY A 30 12.41 -1.85 8.57
N ALA A 31 11.71 -2.22 9.64
CA ALA A 31 10.68 -1.38 10.24
C ALA A 31 11.21 0.01 10.60
N SER A 32 10.43 1.04 10.24
CA SER A 32 10.69 2.47 10.51
C SER A 32 12.06 2.98 10.05
N SER A 33 12.74 2.30 9.12
CA SER A 33 14.11 2.64 8.69
C SER A 33 14.26 4.09 8.29
N PHE A 34 13.30 4.61 7.53
CA PHE A 34 13.31 5.98 7.01
C PHE A 34 12.09 6.78 7.45
N LEU A 35 11.42 6.35 8.54
CA LEU A 35 10.25 7.02 9.09
C LEU A 35 10.55 8.50 9.37
N ALA A 36 9.59 9.37 9.01
CA ALA A 36 9.61 10.80 9.31
C ALA A 36 10.91 11.50 8.84
N ASN A 37 11.15 11.41 7.53
CA ASN A 37 12.19 12.17 6.84
C ASN A 37 11.58 13.12 5.79
N GLN A 38 12.38 13.61 4.87
CA GLN A 38 11.97 14.54 3.80
C GLN A 38 12.30 13.96 2.42
N LEU A 39 12.23 12.63 2.28
CA LEU A 39 12.52 11.94 1.02
C LEU A 39 11.46 12.30 -0.03
N THR A 40 11.89 12.80 -1.18
CA THR A 40 11.00 13.13 -2.30
C THR A 40 10.93 12.03 -3.36
N ASN A 41 11.93 11.18 -3.40
CA ASN A 41 12.00 10.00 -4.25
C ASN A 41 12.76 8.88 -3.54
N ILE A 42 12.58 7.65 -4.03
CA ILE A 42 13.33 6.48 -3.60
C ILE A 42 13.40 5.47 -4.76
N GLU A 43 14.57 4.92 -4.96
CA GLU A 43 14.76 3.74 -5.82
C GLU A 43 14.90 2.50 -4.94
N ILE A 44 14.03 1.51 -5.16
CA ILE A 44 14.03 0.25 -4.43
C ILE A 44 14.75 -0.81 -5.29
N PRO A 45 15.90 -1.32 -4.83
CA PRO A 45 16.64 -2.30 -5.62
C PRO A 45 15.91 -3.63 -5.82
N ASN A 46 16.19 -4.31 -6.93
CA ASN A 46 15.63 -5.63 -7.23
C ASN A 46 16.07 -6.76 -6.27
N SER A 47 17.00 -6.49 -5.36
CA SER A 47 17.36 -7.41 -4.26
C SER A 47 16.30 -7.44 -3.14
N VAL A 48 15.56 -6.33 -2.94
CA VAL A 48 14.62 -6.17 -1.83
C VAL A 48 13.45 -7.14 -1.97
N LYS A 49 13.17 -7.86 -0.89
CA LYS A 49 12.04 -8.80 -0.75
C LYS A 49 10.97 -8.28 0.19
N VAL A 50 11.38 -7.50 1.19
CA VAL A 50 10.48 -6.98 2.23
C VAL A 50 10.71 -5.49 2.42
N ILE A 51 9.63 -4.73 2.37
CA ILE A 51 9.53 -3.36 2.88
C ILE A 51 8.68 -3.46 4.13
N ASP A 52 9.29 -3.28 5.30
CA ASP A 52 8.67 -3.58 6.58
C ASP A 52 7.82 -2.42 7.12
N GLU A 53 7.22 -2.60 8.30
CA GLU A 53 6.29 -1.67 8.92
C GLU A 53 6.86 -0.24 8.99
N GLY A 54 6.10 0.74 8.51
CA GLY A 54 6.43 2.16 8.58
C GLY A 54 7.73 2.57 7.87
N ALA A 55 8.32 1.72 7.04
CA ALA A 55 9.68 1.91 6.51
C ALA A 55 9.89 3.29 5.85
N PHE A 56 8.92 3.80 5.13
CA PHE A 56 8.94 5.12 4.48
C PHE A 56 7.80 6.03 4.92
N SER A 57 7.15 5.72 6.04
CA SER A 57 6.03 6.52 6.53
C SER A 57 6.46 7.95 6.82
N HIS A 58 5.54 8.91 6.61
CA HIS A 58 5.77 10.34 6.85
C HIS A 58 7.02 10.89 6.15
N ASN A 59 7.03 10.77 4.82
CA ASN A 59 8.00 11.40 3.91
C ASN A 59 7.28 12.32 2.91
N GLN A 60 7.94 12.67 1.82
CA GLN A 60 7.42 13.53 0.75
C GLN A 60 7.48 12.83 -0.61
N LEU A 61 7.38 11.50 -0.62
CA LEU A 61 7.49 10.71 -1.84
C LEU A 61 6.31 11.02 -2.79
N ALA A 62 6.64 11.40 -4.03
CA ALA A 62 5.63 11.71 -5.06
C ALA A 62 5.25 10.49 -5.90
N SER A 63 6.16 9.55 -6.06
CA SER A 63 5.93 8.26 -6.73
C SER A 63 6.91 7.21 -6.22
N VAL A 64 6.52 5.94 -6.31
CA VAL A 64 7.38 4.79 -6.00
C VAL A 64 7.06 3.67 -6.99
N ASP A 65 8.10 3.06 -7.55
CA ASP A 65 8.00 1.81 -8.30
C ASP A 65 8.51 0.67 -7.41
N ILE A 66 7.60 -0.23 -7.02
CA ILE A 66 7.92 -1.39 -6.18
C ILE A 66 8.26 -2.56 -7.11
N PRO A 67 9.52 -3.06 -7.11
CA PRO A 67 9.95 -4.09 -8.03
C PRO A 67 9.30 -5.45 -7.75
N ASP A 68 9.24 -6.31 -8.77
CA ASP A 68 8.62 -7.65 -8.68
C ASP A 68 9.32 -8.60 -7.68
N SER A 69 10.50 -8.23 -7.23
CA SER A 69 11.20 -8.94 -6.15
C SER A 69 10.51 -8.79 -4.79
N VAL A 70 9.76 -7.70 -4.56
CA VAL A 70 9.10 -7.41 -3.28
C VAL A 70 7.85 -8.26 -3.16
N THR A 71 7.79 -9.06 -2.10
CA THR A 71 6.65 -9.93 -1.77
C THR A 71 5.83 -9.39 -0.61
N THR A 72 6.41 -8.49 0.18
CA THR A 72 5.76 -7.95 1.39
C THR A 72 5.93 -6.44 1.48
N ILE A 73 4.81 -5.75 1.62
CA ILE A 73 4.72 -4.33 1.98
C ILE A 73 4.08 -4.29 3.36
N GLY A 74 4.81 -3.86 4.37
CA GLY A 74 4.39 -3.84 5.77
C GLY A 74 3.30 -2.81 6.06
N ALA A 75 2.72 -2.90 7.25
CA ALA A 75 1.74 -1.93 7.72
C ALA A 75 2.34 -0.51 7.72
N SER A 76 1.55 0.48 7.31
CA SER A 76 1.95 1.90 7.22
C SER A 76 3.21 2.17 6.39
N ALA A 77 3.71 1.24 5.57
CA ALA A 77 5.03 1.35 4.93
C ALA A 77 5.20 2.65 4.13
N PHE A 78 4.15 3.17 3.51
CA PHE A 78 4.14 4.41 2.73
C PHE A 78 3.08 5.42 3.21
N SER A 79 2.55 5.25 4.42
CA SER A 79 1.55 6.16 4.99
C SER A 79 2.08 7.59 5.10
N GLY A 80 1.22 8.59 4.91
CA GLY A 80 1.56 10.00 5.11
C GLY A 80 2.62 10.50 4.14
N ASN A 81 2.50 10.19 2.85
CA ASN A 81 3.35 10.70 1.78
C ASN A 81 2.56 11.59 0.82
N GLN A 82 3.13 11.91 -0.34
CA GLN A 82 2.51 12.71 -1.39
C GLN A 82 2.35 11.89 -2.68
N LEU A 83 2.17 10.56 -2.55
CA LEU A 83 2.12 9.67 -3.70
C LEU A 83 0.90 9.99 -4.59
N THR A 84 1.17 10.41 -5.80
CA THR A 84 0.16 10.55 -6.86
C THR A 84 0.07 9.30 -7.73
N LYS A 85 1.14 8.51 -7.72
CA LYS A 85 1.30 7.27 -8.50
C LYS A 85 2.13 6.26 -7.73
N ILE A 86 1.75 5.00 -7.83
CA ILE A 86 2.54 3.87 -7.33
C ILE A 86 2.35 2.65 -8.24
N SER A 87 3.42 1.90 -8.46
CA SER A 87 3.39 0.58 -9.08
C SER A 87 3.62 -0.48 -7.99
N ILE A 88 2.65 -1.37 -7.80
CA ILE A 88 2.75 -2.45 -6.79
C ILE A 88 3.15 -3.74 -7.49
N SER A 89 4.16 -4.41 -6.95
CA SER A 89 4.63 -5.71 -7.41
C SER A 89 3.50 -6.74 -7.53
N ASN A 90 3.51 -7.52 -8.62
CA ASN A 90 2.59 -8.66 -8.79
C ASN A 90 2.86 -9.81 -7.79
N SER A 91 3.97 -9.78 -7.07
CA SER A 91 4.32 -10.76 -6.04
C SER A 91 3.64 -10.49 -4.70
N VAL A 92 2.98 -9.33 -4.54
CA VAL A 92 2.27 -8.97 -3.30
C VAL A 92 0.92 -9.67 -3.23
N VAL A 93 0.67 -10.33 -2.09
CA VAL A 93 -0.57 -11.11 -1.84
C VAL A 93 -1.51 -10.40 -0.87
N LYS A 94 -0.99 -9.54 -0.03
CA LYS A 94 -1.77 -8.70 0.90
C LYS A 94 -1.29 -7.26 0.82
N ILE A 95 -2.23 -6.32 0.71
CA ILE A 95 -1.99 -4.91 1.03
C ILE A 95 -2.25 -4.76 2.53
N ASN A 96 -1.20 -4.52 3.29
CA ASN A 96 -1.30 -4.45 4.75
C ASN A 96 -1.97 -3.16 5.23
N ASP A 97 -2.29 -3.15 6.52
CA ASP A 97 -3.04 -2.09 7.17
C ASP A 97 -2.30 -0.75 7.05
N TYR A 98 -3.03 0.30 6.68
CA TYR A 98 -2.50 1.67 6.51
C TYR A 98 -1.39 1.81 5.48
N ALA A 99 -1.12 0.82 4.63
CA ALA A 99 0.08 0.77 3.77
C ALA A 99 0.25 2.03 2.92
N PHE A 100 -0.85 2.60 2.42
CA PHE A 100 -0.90 3.82 1.59
C PHE A 100 -1.87 4.86 2.14
N LEU A 101 -2.13 4.82 3.45
CA LEU A 101 -2.97 5.80 4.14
C LEU A 101 -2.46 7.23 3.91
N ASP A 102 -3.37 8.19 3.75
CA ASP A 102 -3.07 9.63 3.62
C ASP A 102 -2.00 9.92 2.56
N ASN A 103 -2.36 9.66 1.31
CA ASN A 103 -1.60 10.00 0.11
C ASN A 103 -2.45 10.82 -0.88
N GLN A 104 -2.01 10.95 -2.12
CA GLN A 104 -2.69 11.73 -3.17
C GLN A 104 -2.99 10.86 -4.40
N LEU A 105 -3.17 9.55 -4.22
CA LEU A 105 -3.41 8.61 -5.31
C LEU A 105 -4.75 8.91 -6.00
N THR A 106 -4.72 9.17 -7.30
CA THR A 106 -5.93 9.39 -8.11
C THR A 106 -6.45 8.11 -8.76
N ASN A 107 -5.58 7.15 -8.94
CA ASN A 107 -5.87 5.79 -9.38
C ASN A 107 -4.83 4.82 -8.83
N ILE A 108 -5.18 3.55 -8.80
CA ILE A 108 -4.29 2.46 -8.40
C ILE A 108 -4.65 1.19 -9.18
N ASN A 109 -3.64 0.47 -9.62
CA ASN A 109 -3.79 -0.90 -10.10
C ASN A 109 -3.43 -1.86 -8.96
N ILE A 110 -4.43 -2.51 -8.39
CA ILE A 110 -4.23 -3.57 -7.38
C ILE A 110 -3.84 -4.85 -8.13
N PRO A 111 -2.70 -5.48 -7.79
CA PRO A 111 -2.28 -6.71 -8.45
C PRO A 111 -3.29 -7.86 -8.31
N ASN A 112 -3.40 -8.68 -9.35
CA ASN A 112 -4.36 -9.80 -9.36
C ASN A 112 -4.09 -10.86 -8.28
N ASN A 113 -2.89 -10.91 -7.72
CA ASN A 113 -2.55 -11.86 -6.66
C ASN A 113 -2.99 -11.41 -5.27
N VAL A 114 -3.48 -10.18 -5.13
CA VAL A 114 -3.96 -9.67 -3.84
C VAL A 114 -5.24 -10.39 -3.43
N ILE A 115 -5.24 -10.90 -2.21
CA ILE A 115 -6.35 -11.62 -1.58
C ILE A 115 -7.02 -10.75 -0.51
N ILE A 116 -6.25 -9.94 0.20
CA ILE A 116 -6.72 -9.11 1.31
C ILE A 116 -6.29 -7.66 1.09
N ILE A 117 -7.23 -6.74 1.27
CA ILE A 117 -6.97 -5.29 1.37
C ILE A 117 -7.23 -4.89 2.82
N GLY A 118 -6.16 -4.53 3.52
CA GLY A 118 -6.14 -4.31 4.96
C GLY A 118 -6.83 -3.04 5.44
N ASP A 119 -6.87 -2.88 6.74
CA ASP A 119 -7.50 -1.74 7.41
C ASP A 119 -6.92 -0.41 6.92
N SER A 120 -7.80 0.49 6.47
CA SER A 120 -7.45 1.84 5.99
C SER A 120 -6.34 1.88 4.93
N ALA A 121 -6.10 0.79 4.20
CA ALA A 121 -4.95 0.63 3.32
C ALA A 121 -4.82 1.74 2.27
N PHE A 122 -5.95 2.26 1.77
CA PHE A 122 -6.03 3.37 0.81
C PHE A 122 -6.90 4.53 1.30
N SER A 123 -7.17 4.60 2.60
CA SER A 123 -7.96 5.70 3.18
C SER A 123 -7.25 7.04 2.99
N GLY A 124 -8.02 8.13 2.85
CA GLY A 124 -7.45 9.48 2.73
C GLY A 124 -6.67 9.69 1.43
N ASN A 125 -7.17 9.19 0.31
CA ASN A 125 -6.59 9.40 -1.02
C ASN A 125 -7.55 10.21 -1.92
N GLN A 126 -7.28 10.24 -3.22
CA GLN A 126 -8.08 10.96 -4.22
C GLN A 126 -8.58 10.01 -5.32
N LEU A 127 -8.81 8.74 -4.98
CA LEU A 127 -9.22 7.72 -5.94
C LEU A 127 -10.61 8.05 -6.51
N THR A 128 -10.69 8.22 -7.82
CA THR A 128 -11.96 8.45 -8.53
C THR A 128 -12.60 7.17 -9.05
N ARG A 129 -11.80 6.12 -9.19
CA ARG A 129 -12.20 4.77 -9.59
C ARG A 129 -11.26 3.75 -9.01
N ILE A 130 -11.75 2.54 -8.84
CA ILE A 130 -10.96 1.38 -8.44
C ILE A 130 -11.53 0.12 -9.10
N VAL A 131 -10.65 -0.79 -9.49
CA VAL A 131 -11.01 -2.15 -9.89
C VAL A 131 -10.52 -3.08 -8.81
N ILE A 132 -11.45 -3.79 -8.16
CA ILE A 132 -11.13 -4.83 -7.18
C ILE A 132 -10.84 -6.12 -7.96
N PRO A 133 -9.63 -6.71 -7.84
CA PRO A 133 -9.31 -7.97 -8.50
C PRO A 133 -10.19 -9.13 -8.05
N ASN A 134 -10.44 -10.07 -8.94
CA ASN A 134 -11.30 -11.23 -8.65
C ASN A 134 -10.76 -12.16 -7.54
N ASN A 135 -9.47 -12.10 -7.22
CA ASN A 135 -8.89 -12.91 -6.15
C ASN A 135 -9.08 -12.30 -4.75
N VAL A 136 -9.53 -11.05 -4.68
CA VAL A 136 -9.80 -10.41 -3.37
C VAL A 136 -11.00 -11.10 -2.72
N THR A 137 -10.79 -11.55 -1.49
CA THR A 137 -11.83 -12.16 -0.64
C THR A 137 -12.26 -11.25 0.50
N THR A 138 -11.38 -10.34 0.92
CA THR A 138 -11.63 -9.47 2.07
C THR A 138 -11.20 -8.04 1.78
N ILE A 139 -12.10 -7.11 2.03
CA ILE A 139 -11.87 -5.67 2.09
C ILE A 139 -12.09 -5.29 3.54
N GLU A 140 -11.05 -4.88 4.26
CA GLU A 140 -11.11 -4.63 5.69
C GLU A 140 -11.67 -3.23 6.02
N MET A 141 -11.69 -2.90 7.32
CA MET A 141 -12.30 -1.68 7.83
C MET A 141 -11.67 -0.43 7.18
N SER A 142 -12.51 0.50 6.74
CA SER A 142 -12.10 1.80 6.16
C SER A 142 -11.13 1.71 4.97
N ALA A 143 -10.98 0.55 4.33
CA ALA A 143 -9.93 0.28 3.33
C ALA A 143 -9.85 1.34 2.22
N PHE A 144 -10.98 1.89 1.78
CA PHE A 144 -11.10 2.94 0.76
C PHE A 144 -11.87 4.16 1.24
N SER A 145 -11.94 4.38 2.56
CA SER A 145 -12.66 5.54 3.11
C SER A 145 -11.98 6.86 2.69
N TYR A 146 -12.76 7.94 2.68
CA TYR A 146 -12.28 9.30 2.34
C TYR A 146 -11.54 9.37 1.01
N ASN A 147 -12.21 8.87 -0.06
CA ASN A 147 -11.77 8.97 -1.45
C ASN A 147 -12.82 9.74 -2.28
N GLN A 148 -12.73 9.67 -3.61
CA GLN A 148 -13.63 10.36 -4.54
C GLN A 148 -14.33 9.35 -5.48
N LEU A 149 -14.55 8.11 -5.00
CA LEU A 149 -15.18 7.07 -5.81
C LEU A 149 -16.64 7.43 -6.10
N THR A 150 -17.04 7.35 -7.37
CA THR A 150 -18.43 7.57 -7.80
C THR A 150 -19.18 6.27 -8.07
N SER A 151 -18.46 5.20 -8.31
CA SER A 151 -19.02 3.85 -8.49
C SER A 151 -18.04 2.79 -8.02
N ILE A 152 -18.57 1.63 -7.65
CA ILE A 152 -17.78 0.46 -7.30
C ILE A 152 -18.47 -0.82 -7.76
N SER A 153 -17.69 -1.78 -8.25
CA SER A 153 -18.12 -3.15 -8.48
C SER A 153 -17.34 -4.09 -7.60
N ILE A 154 -18.04 -4.81 -6.75
CA ILE A 154 -17.47 -5.81 -5.83
C ILE A 154 -17.58 -7.18 -6.50
N PRO A 155 -16.46 -7.89 -6.73
CA PRO A 155 -16.47 -9.22 -7.34
C PRO A 155 -17.17 -10.29 -6.49
N ASP A 156 -17.60 -11.38 -7.12
CA ASP A 156 -18.27 -12.50 -6.47
C ASP A 156 -17.41 -13.22 -5.41
N ASN A 157 -16.09 -13.14 -5.50
CA ASN A 157 -15.19 -13.78 -4.53
C ASN A 157 -15.03 -13.01 -3.23
N VAL A 158 -15.44 -11.74 -3.19
CA VAL A 158 -15.41 -10.96 -1.95
C VAL A 158 -16.49 -11.49 -1.01
N THR A 159 -16.08 -11.98 0.16
CA THR A 159 -16.97 -12.53 1.18
C THR A 159 -17.17 -11.58 2.36
N THR A 160 -16.24 -10.65 2.55
CA THR A 160 -16.25 -9.73 3.69
C THR A 160 -15.95 -8.31 3.23
N ILE A 161 -16.80 -7.37 3.65
CA ILE A 161 -16.55 -5.93 3.56
C ILE A 161 -16.61 -5.37 4.98
N GLY A 162 -15.49 -4.81 5.41
CA GLY A 162 -15.33 -4.23 6.74
C GLY A 162 -16.14 -2.94 6.92
N LYS A 163 -16.37 -2.61 8.18
CA LYS A 163 -17.09 -1.40 8.56
C LYS A 163 -16.42 -0.16 7.95
N PHE A 164 -17.22 0.76 7.41
CA PHE A 164 -16.72 2.01 6.80
C PHE A 164 -15.81 1.85 5.58
N ALA A 165 -15.73 0.68 4.96
CA ALA A 165 -14.78 0.40 3.88
C ALA A 165 -14.80 1.45 2.75
N PHE A 166 -15.95 2.06 2.47
CA PHE A 166 -16.14 3.07 1.43
C PHE A 166 -16.71 4.40 1.96
N GLU A 167 -16.63 4.63 3.29
CA GLU A 167 -17.13 5.86 3.91
C GLU A 167 -16.47 7.10 3.30
N GLY A 168 -17.19 8.23 3.25
CA GLY A 168 -16.63 9.50 2.79
C GLY A 168 -16.31 9.52 1.28
N ASN A 169 -16.96 8.68 0.49
CA ASN A 169 -16.90 8.68 -0.98
C ASN A 169 -18.14 9.38 -1.59
N GLN A 170 -18.22 9.41 -2.91
CA GLN A 170 -19.32 10.03 -3.68
C GLN A 170 -20.11 8.97 -4.46
N LEU A 171 -20.30 7.78 -3.89
CA LEU A 171 -20.86 6.63 -4.57
C LEU A 171 -22.34 6.87 -4.93
N VAL A 172 -22.65 6.77 -6.22
CA VAL A 172 -24.01 6.80 -6.76
C VAL A 172 -24.43 5.45 -7.37
N ASN A 173 -23.46 4.60 -7.71
CA ASN A 173 -23.71 3.27 -8.25
C ASN A 173 -22.83 2.23 -7.54
N ILE A 174 -23.46 1.16 -7.08
CA ILE A 174 -22.78 0.04 -6.42
C ILE A 174 -23.31 -1.25 -7.03
N THR A 175 -22.40 -2.10 -7.51
CA THR A 175 -22.70 -3.49 -7.88
C THR A 175 -22.03 -4.39 -6.86
N ILE A 176 -22.79 -5.30 -6.25
CA ILE A 176 -22.28 -6.22 -5.23
C ILE A 176 -22.41 -7.64 -5.77
N GLY A 177 -21.29 -8.36 -5.79
CA GLY A 177 -21.22 -9.77 -6.16
C GLY A 177 -21.96 -10.68 -5.16
N ASN A 178 -22.22 -11.90 -5.57
CA ASN A 178 -23.05 -12.86 -4.82
C ASN A 178 -22.32 -13.53 -3.63
N GLY A 179 -21.02 -13.25 -3.45
CA GLY A 179 -20.20 -13.88 -2.41
C GLY A 179 -20.32 -13.26 -1.02
N ILE A 180 -20.90 -12.06 -0.92
CA ILE A 180 -20.93 -11.30 0.34
C ILE A 180 -21.73 -12.04 1.40
N GLN A 181 -21.09 -12.28 2.55
CA GLN A 181 -21.69 -12.86 3.74
C GLN A 181 -21.89 -11.83 4.86
N TYR A 182 -21.07 -10.79 4.91
CA TYR A 182 -21.11 -9.74 5.91
C TYR A 182 -20.80 -8.37 5.26
N ILE A 183 -21.62 -7.38 5.62
CA ILE A 183 -21.46 -5.97 5.24
C ILE A 183 -21.48 -5.12 6.51
#